data_61d170565784bc3fc67010af6613559c
#
_entry.id   61d170565784bc3fc67010af6613559c
#
_cell.length_a   1.000
_cell.length_b   1.000
_cell.length_c   1.000
_cell.angle_alpha   90.00
_cell.angle_beta   90.00
_cell.angle_gamma   90.00
#
_symmetry.space_group_name_H-M   'P 1'
#
loop_
_entity.id
_entity.type
_entity.pdbx_description
1 polymer ?
#
loop_
_entity_poly.entity_id
_entity_poly.type
_entity_poly.pdbx_seq_one_letter_code
_entity_poly.pdbx_strand_id
1 'polypeptide(L)'
;MLVEGRSDQLALEALACRRGHDLEAEGVSIVPIGGSKNFGKFLALFGPHGFDVRLAGLCDVGEVGDFRRGLKWAGLDADFESLGFFVCVADLEDELIRALGVEVVEQVVDDQGELRSFRTFQKQPAQQGVAADQQLRRFMGTKAHRKARVAPLLVKALDLDRVPRPLDGVLDHVVAR
;
A
#
# COMPACT_ATOMS: atom_id res chain seq x y z
N MET A 1 3.87 -8.96 7.78
CA MET A 1 2.78 -8.36 6.97
C MET A 1 2.86 -8.85 5.54
N LEU A 2 1.73 -9.17 4.91
CA LEU A 2 1.64 -9.52 3.50
C LEU A 2 1.08 -8.33 2.72
N VAL A 3 1.79 -7.88 1.70
CA VAL A 3 1.40 -6.75 0.86
C VAL A 3 1.50 -7.13 -0.61
N GLU A 4 0.77 -6.45 -1.49
CA GLU A 4 0.72 -6.84 -2.90
C GLU A 4 2.07 -6.72 -3.59
N GLY A 5 2.75 -5.59 -3.40
CA GLY A 5 3.96 -5.27 -4.14
C GLY A 5 5.02 -4.50 -3.36
N ARG A 6 6.07 -4.15 -4.09
CA ARG A 6 7.23 -3.42 -3.55
C ARG A 6 6.88 -2.00 -3.12
N SER A 7 5.92 -1.34 -3.79
CA SER A 7 5.46 0.02 -3.40
C SER A 7 4.88 0.02 -2.00
N ASP A 8 4.01 -0.95 -1.71
CA ASP A 8 3.34 -1.07 -0.41
C ASP A 8 4.36 -1.34 0.70
N GLN A 9 5.30 -2.25 0.43
CA GLN A 9 6.38 -2.55 1.36
C GLN A 9 7.16 -1.29 1.72
N LEU A 10 7.66 -0.55 0.71
CA LEU A 10 8.47 0.64 0.93
C LEU A 10 7.70 1.78 1.60
N ALA A 11 6.39 1.91 1.31
CA ALA A 11 5.52 2.87 1.95
C ALA A 11 5.36 2.56 3.45
N LEU A 12 5.07 1.32 3.80
CA LEU A 12 4.90 0.89 5.19
C LEU A 12 6.21 0.93 5.98
N GLU A 13 7.35 0.55 5.37
CA GLU A 13 8.67 0.72 5.97
C GLU A 13 8.97 2.21 6.28
N ALA A 14 8.64 3.11 5.33
CA ALA A 14 8.81 4.55 5.53
C ALA A 14 7.90 5.09 6.62
N LEU A 15 6.64 4.62 6.71
CA LEU A 15 5.70 5.02 7.74
C LEU A 15 6.15 4.56 9.13
N ALA A 16 6.55 3.30 9.26
CA ALA A 16 7.07 2.74 10.50
C ALA A 16 8.28 3.54 11.01
N CYS A 17 9.25 3.79 10.13
CA CYS A 17 10.43 4.61 10.46
C CYS A 17 10.04 6.02 10.94
N ARG A 18 9.07 6.69 10.29
CA ARG A 18 8.61 8.02 10.70
C ARG A 18 7.90 8.02 12.06
N ARG A 19 7.28 6.90 12.44
CA ARG A 19 6.66 6.69 13.76
C ARG A 19 7.62 6.20 14.83
N GLY A 20 8.90 6.02 14.48
CA GLY A 20 9.93 5.58 15.41
C GLY A 20 9.95 4.08 15.67
N HIS A 21 9.28 3.28 14.82
CA HIS A 21 9.31 1.81 14.90
C HIS A 21 10.50 1.24 14.17
N ASP A 22 11.18 0.31 14.81
CA ASP A 22 12.18 -0.57 14.22
C ASP A 22 11.53 -1.95 13.99
N LEU A 23 10.98 -2.13 12.79
CA LEU A 23 10.24 -3.35 12.46
C LEU A 23 11.07 -4.62 12.61
N GLU A 24 12.38 -4.57 12.31
CA GLU A 24 13.27 -5.72 12.47
C GLU A 24 13.45 -6.07 13.96
N ALA A 25 13.74 -5.08 14.81
CA ALA A 25 13.84 -5.28 16.25
C ALA A 25 12.51 -5.72 16.89
N GLU A 26 11.38 -5.31 16.31
CA GLU A 26 10.04 -5.71 16.73
C GLU A 26 9.61 -7.08 16.16
N GLY A 27 10.47 -7.74 15.35
CA GLY A 27 10.19 -9.05 14.75
C GLY A 27 9.15 -8.99 13.62
N VAL A 28 8.96 -7.84 13.00
CA VAL A 28 7.98 -7.61 11.92
C VAL A 28 8.67 -7.61 10.56
N SER A 29 8.21 -8.47 9.66
CA SER A 29 8.65 -8.48 8.26
C SER A 29 7.52 -8.09 7.33
N ILE A 30 7.80 -7.21 6.35
CA ILE A 30 6.85 -6.86 5.28
C ILE A 30 7.23 -7.63 4.02
N VAL A 31 6.34 -8.50 3.56
CA VAL A 31 6.58 -9.43 2.46
C VAL A 31 5.71 -9.09 1.27
N PRO A 32 6.28 -8.60 0.15
CA PRO A 32 5.53 -8.42 -1.09
C PRO A 32 5.24 -9.78 -1.74
N ILE A 33 3.94 -10.08 -1.94
CA ILE A 33 3.50 -11.40 -2.43
C ILE A 33 3.48 -11.51 -3.96
N GLY A 34 3.71 -10.40 -4.69
CA GLY A 34 3.72 -10.38 -6.15
C GLY A 34 2.33 -10.56 -6.78
N GLY A 35 1.31 -9.96 -6.18
CA GLY A 35 -0.09 -9.94 -6.60
C GLY A 35 -1.00 -10.86 -5.78
N SER A 36 -2.26 -10.45 -5.65
CA SER A 36 -3.28 -11.06 -4.77
C SER A 36 -3.49 -12.56 -4.97
N LYS A 37 -3.33 -13.05 -6.19
CA LYS A 37 -3.47 -14.49 -6.50
C LYS A 37 -2.45 -15.39 -5.79
N ASN A 38 -1.33 -14.82 -5.34
CA ASN A 38 -0.34 -15.55 -4.56
C ASN A 38 -0.68 -15.59 -3.06
N PHE A 39 -1.65 -14.81 -2.59
CA PHE A 39 -1.98 -14.71 -1.17
C PHE A 39 -2.21 -16.08 -0.51
N GLY A 40 -2.97 -16.96 -1.16
CA GLY A 40 -3.22 -18.31 -0.63
C GLY A 40 -1.96 -19.15 -0.42
N LYS A 41 -0.92 -18.97 -1.27
CA LYS A 41 0.37 -19.67 -1.10
C LYS A 41 1.13 -19.17 0.11
N PHE A 42 1.17 -17.84 0.29
CA PHE A 42 1.83 -17.24 1.45
C PHE A 42 1.08 -17.55 2.74
N LEU A 43 -0.26 -17.57 2.69
CA LEU A 43 -1.08 -17.95 3.84
C LEU A 43 -0.90 -19.43 4.22
N ALA A 44 -0.78 -20.33 3.24
CA ALA A 44 -0.47 -21.73 3.50
C ALA A 44 0.90 -21.92 4.14
N LEU A 45 1.88 -21.07 3.79
CA LEU A 45 3.22 -21.14 4.35
C LEU A 45 3.31 -20.51 5.75
N PHE A 46 2.74 -19.33 5.94
CA PHE A 46 2.92 -18.54 7.16
C PHE A 46 1.74 -18.63 8.13
N GLY A 47 0.56 -19.03 7.66
CA GLY A 47 -0.66 -19.13 8.44
C GLY A 47 -0.75 -20.37 9.35
N PRO A 48 -1.96 -20.66 9.89
CA PRO A 48 -2.17 -21.70 10.88
C PRO A 48 -1.78 -23.12 10.46
N HIS A 49 -1.76 -23.38 9.15
CA HIS A 49 -1.37 -24.68 8.61
C HIS A 49 0.11 -24.80 8.23
N GLY A 50 0.88 -23.70 8.41
CA GLY A 50 2.30 -23.62 8.13
C GLY A 50 3.12 -23.25 9.36
N PHE A 51 3.82 -22.10 9.30
CA PHE A 51 4.66 -21.62 10.42
C PHE A 51 3.86 -21.01 11.58
N ASP A 52 2.56 -20.86 11.44
CA ASP A 52 1.64 -20.30 12.45
C ASP A 52 2.12 -18.97 13.04
N VAL A 53 2.58 -18.06 12.17
CA VAL A 53 2.98 -16.71 12.58
C VAL A 53 1.80 -15.75 12.54
N ARG A 54 1.83 -14.73 13.40
CA ARG A 54 0.83 -13.65 13.36
C ARG A 54 0.90 -12.95 12.00
N LEU A 55 -0.22 -12.91 11.31
CA LEU A 55 -0.34 -12.31 9.99
C LEU A 55 -1.10 -10.98 10.06
N ALA A 56 -0.73 -10.09 9.18
CA ALA A 56 -1.48 -8.89 8.84
C ALA A 56 -1.26 -8.59 7.35
N GLY A 57 -2.06 -7.73 6.74
CA GLY A 57 -1.87 -7.39 5.34
C GLY A 57 -2.63 -6.16 4.88
N LEU A 58 -2.18 -5.67 3.72
CA LEU A 58 -2.79 -4.59 2.98
C LEU A 58 -3.13 -5.08 1.58
N CYS A 59 -4.33 -4.78 1.11
CA CYS A 59 -4.76 -5.11 -0.25
C CYS A 59 -5.66 -4.04 -0.85
N ASP A 60 -5.76 -4.02 -2.16
CA ASP A 60 -6.67 -3.15 -2.88
C ASP A 60 -8.11 -3.71 -2.85
N VAL A 61 -9.12 -2.84 -2.91
CA VAL A 61 -10.53 -3.26 -2.89
C VAL A 61 -10.85 -4.30 -3.95
N GLY A 62 -10.25 -4.21 -5.14
CA GLY A 62 -10.42 -5.18 -6.22
C GLY A 62 -9.93 -6.59 -5.90
N GLU A 63 -9.09 -6.74 -4.88
CA GLU A 63 -8.41 -7.99 -4.53
C GLU A 63 -8.93 -8.64 -3.24
N VAL A 64 -9.80 -7.95 -2.51
CA VAL A 64 -10.42 -8.44 -1.26
C VAL A 64 -10.99 -9.86 -1.41
N GLY A 65 -11.54 -10.18 -2.61
CA GLY A 65 -12.08 -11.50 -2.89
C GLY A 65 -11.06 -12.63 -2.81
N ASP A 66 -9.83 -12.39 -3.26
CA ASP A 66 -8.73 -13.37 -3.21
C ASP A 66 -8.25 -13.55 -1.77
N PHE A 67 -8.11 -12.45 -1.03
CA PHE A 67 -7.72 -12.49 0.37
C PHE A 67 -8.76 -13.21 1.24
N ARG A 68 -10.04 -12.84 1.14
CA ARG A 68 -11.13 -13.50 1.89
C ARG A 68 -11.23 -14.99 1.60
N ARG A 69 -11.07 -15.39 0.34
CA ARG A 69 -11.07 -16.81 -0.05
C ARG A 69 -9.92 -17.57 0.59
N GLY A 70 -8.71 -16.99 0.58
CA GLY A 70 -7.55 -17.56 1.24
C GLY A 70 -7.75 -17.72 2.75
N LEU A 71 -8.20 -16.66 3.43
CA LEU A 71 -8.45 -16.67 4.88
C LEU A 71 -9.49 -17.73 5.26
N LYS A 72 -10.61 -17.79 4.55
CA LYS A 72 -11.65 -18.82 4.76
C LYS A 72 -11.11 -20.23 4.59
N TRP A 73 -10.27 -20.45 3.56
CA TRP A 73 -9.62 -21.75 3.34
C TRP A 73 -8.69 -22.13 4.50
N ALA A 74 -8.03 -21.15 5.13
CA ALA A 74 -7.19 -21.35 6.31
C ALA A 74 -7.98 -21.46 7.63
N GLY A 75 -9.32 -21.45 7.59
CA GLY A 75 -10.17 -21.50 8.78
C GLY A 75 -10.26 -20.17 9.55
N LEU A 76 -9.80 -19.08 8.97
CA LEU A 76 -9.85 -17.73 9.54
C LEU A 76 -11.10 -17.01 9.01
N ASP A 77 -12.23 -17.21 9.70
CA ASP A 77 -13.55 -16.66 9.32
C ASP A 77 -14.00 -15.61 10.37
N ALA A 78 -13.24 -14.53 10.46
CA ALA A 78 -13.54 -13.39 11.32
C ALA A 78 -13.57 -12.09 10.49
N ASP A 79 -13.90 -10.98 11.17
CA ASP A 79 -13.83 -9.68 10.52
C ASP A 79 -12.42 -9.39 9.97
N PHE A 80 -12.37 -8.80 8.77
CA PHE A 80 -11.14 -8.64 8.02
C PHE A 80 -10.11 -7.78 8.77
N GLU A 81 -10.55 -6.68 9.35
CA GLU A 81 -9.69 -5.80 10.15
C GLU A 81 -9.28 -6.46 11.49
N SER A 82 -10.17 -7.25 12.09
CA SER A 82 -9.84 -7.99 13.33
C SER A 82 -8.76 -9.05 13.11
N LEU A 83 -8.67 -9.58 11.89
CA LEU A 83 -7.59 -10.47 11.45
C LEU A 83 -6.31 -9.71 11.06
N GLY A 84 -6.29 -8.37 11.14
CA GLY A 84 -5.16 -7.54 10.78
C GLY A 84 -5.05 -7.23 9.29
N PHE A 85 -6.10 -7.44 8.50
CA PHE A 85 -6.11 -7.13 7.08
C PHE A 85 -6.89 -5.85 6.80
N PHE A 86 -6.29 -4.94 6.04
CA PHE A 86 -6.86 -3.63 5.73
C PHE A 86 -6.96 -3.43 4.23
N VAL A 87 -7.95 -2.63 3.81
CA VAL A 87 -8.30 -2.48 2.39
C VAL A 87 -8.12 -1.03 1.97
N CYS A 88 -7.30 -0.79 0.94
CA CYS A 88 -7.26 0.47 0.22
C CYS A 88 -8.52 0.63 -0.64
N VAL A 89 -9.13 1.82 -0.65
CA VAL A 89 -10.39 2.09 -1.39
C VAL A 89 -10.23 1.84 -2.89
N ALA A 90 -9.08 2.18 -3.44
CA ALA A 90 -8.71 1.87 -4.81
C ALA A 90 -7.36 1.16 -4.87
N ASP A 91 -6.28 1.84 -4.54
CA ASP A 91 -4.93 1.33 -4.33
C ASP A 91 -4.16 2.25 -3.34
N LEU A 92 -2.94 1.86 -3.00
CA LEU A 92 -2.07 2.63 -2.10
C LEU A 92 -1.86 4.07 -2.61
N GLU A 93 -1.63 4.24 -3.91
CA GLU A 93 -1.37 5.56 -4.49
C GLU A 93 -2.59 6.47 -4.35
N ASP A 94 -3.79 5.94 -4.52
CA ASP A 94 -5.05 6.69 -4.31
C ASP A 94 -5.18 7.15 -2.85
N GLU A 95 -4.90 6.27 -1.89
CA GLU A 95 -4.92 6.63 -0.46
C GLU A 95 -3.97 7.80 -0.17
N LEU A 96 -2.74 7.73 -0.68
CA LEU A 96 -1.72 8.75 -0.47
C LEU A 96 -2.06 10.07 -1.17
N ILE A 97 -2.57 10.01 -2.42
CA ILE A 97 -2.99 11.21 -3.16
C ILE A 97 -4.15 11.90 -2.44
N ARG A 98 -5.14 11.16 -1.94
CA ARG A 98 -6.28 11.73 -1.21
C ARG A 98 -5.86 12.38 0.11
N ALA A 99 -4.90 11.79 0.81
CA ALA A 99 -4.40 12.32 2.07
C ALA A 99 -3.56 13.60 1.90
N LEU A 100 -2.74 13.65 0.84
CA LEU A 100 -1.80 14.74 0.57
C LEU A 100 -2.42 15.89 -0.24
N GLY A 101 -3.34 15.56 -1.14
CA GLY A 101 -3.82 16.47 -2.18
C GLY A 101 -2.88 16.54 -3.39
N VAL A 102 -3.46 17.00 -4.50
CA VAL A 102 -2.79 17.04 -5.82
C VAL A 102 -1.51 17.86 -5.80
N GLU A 103 -1.54 19.03 -5.16
CA GLU A 103 -0.43 20.00 -5.16
C GLU A 103 0.83 19.42 -4.49
N VAL A 104 0.68 18.78 -3.34
CA VAL A 104 1.81 18.15 -2.63
C VAL A 104 2.37 16.98 -3.42
N VAL A 105 1.50 16.16 -4.04
CA VAL A 105 1.93 15.04 -4.86
C VAL A 105 2.66 15.51 -6.12
N GLU A 106 2.19 16.59 -6.78
CA GLU A 106 2.89 17.20 -7.91
C GLU A 106 4.27 17.73 -7.50
N GLN A 107 4.40 18.33 -6.30
CA GLN A 107 5.70 18.77 -5.80
C GLN A 107 6.65 17.58 -5.62
N VAL A 108 6.19 16.47 -5.04
CA VAL A 108 7.00 15.25 -4.93
C VAL A 108 7.42 14.72 -6.29
N VAL A 109 6.54 14.78 -7.29
CA VAL A 109 6.85 14.38 -8.68
C VAL A 109 7.88 15.34 -9.30
N ASP A 110 7.80 16.64 -9.02
CA ASP A 110 8.77 17.64 -9.49
C ASP A 110 10.15 17.42 -8.87
N ASP A 111 10.23 17.21 -7.57
CA ASP A 111 11.47 16.91 -6.83
C ASP A 111 12.18 15.67 -7.38
N GLN A 112 11.43 14.77 -8.03
CA GLN A 112 11.99 13.61 -8.73
C GLN A 112 12.36 13.90 -10.20
N GLY A 113 12.23 15.14 -10.67
CA GLY A 113 12.51 15.55 -12.06
C GLY A 113 11.51 14.98 -13.06
N GLU A 114 10.32 14.55 -12.62
CA GLU A 114 9.33 13.92 -13.49
C GLU A 114 8.13 14.83 -13.85
N LEU A 115 8.07 16.07 -13.36
CA LEU A 115 6.95 16.97 -13.62
C LEU A 115 6.74 17.20 -15.11
N ARG A 116 7.82 17.38 -15.88
CA ARG A 116 7.74 17.52 -17.33
C ARG A 116 7.11 16.30 -17.99
N SER A 117 7.49 15.11 -17.55
CA SER A 117 6.90 13.85 -18.03
C SER A 117 5.42 13.76 -17.68
N PHE A 118 5.04 14.16 -16.47
CA PHE A 118 3.65 14.22 -16.05
C PHE A 118 2.85 15.23 -16.88
N ARG A 119 3.35 16.44 -17.13
CA ARG A 119 2.66 17.43 -17.99
C ARG A 119 2.49 16.92 -19.43
N THR A 120 3.46 16.14 -19.94
CA THR A 120 3.32 15.48 -21.25
C THR A 120 2.25 14.38 -21.21
N PHE A 121 2.19 13.59 -20.14
CA PHE A 121 1.16 12.57 -19.93
C PHE A 121 -0.26 13.20 -19.88
N GLN A 122 -0.44 14.32 -19.18
CA GLN A 122 -1.72 15.03 -19.09
C GLN A 122 -2.26 15.48 -20.44
N LYS A 123 -1.39 15.76 -21.43
CA LYS A 123 -1.78 16.20 -22.79
C LYS A 123 -2.28 15.05 -23.66
N GLN A 124 -2.15 13.81 -23.24
CA GLN A 124 -2.63 12.66 -24.03
C GLN A 124 -4.16 12.67 -24.11
N PRO A 125 -4.76 12.29 -25.27
CA PRO A 125 -6.20 12.27 -25.44
C PRO A 125 -6.95 11.49 -24.36
N ALA A 126 -6.39 10.38 -23.90
CA ALA A 126 -6.96 9.53 -22.83
C ALA A 126 -6.99 10.20 -21.44
N GLN A 127 -6.34 11.35 -21.27
CA GLN A 127 -6.32 12.10 -20.02
C GLN A 127 -7.19 13.35 -20.05
N GLN A 128 -7.78 13.68 -21.22
CA GLN A 128 -8.66 14.84 -21.34
C GLN A 128 -9.94 14.62 -20.53
N GLY A 129 -10.29 15.61 -19.69
CA GLY A 129 -11.46 15.53 -18.80
C GLY A 129 -11.30 14.62 -17.58
N VAL A 130 -10.14 13.99 -17.40
CA VAL A 130 -9.83 13.20 -16.20
C VAL A 130 -9.34 14.14 -15.09
N ALA A 131 -9.84 13.95 -13.87
CA ALA A 131 -9.41 14.73 -12.70
C ALA A 131 -7.92 14.54 -12.40
N ALA A 132 -7.27 15.57 -11.83
CA ALA A 132 -5.82 15.62 -11.66
C ALA A 132 -5.28 14.52 -10.72
N ASP A 133 -6.03 14.17 -9.67
CA ASP A 133 -5.73 13.06 -8.76
C ASP A 133 -5.69 11.71 -9.51
N GLN A 134 -6.68 11.46 -10.35
CA GLN A 134 -6.73 10.25 -11.19
C GLN A 134 -5.63 10.23 -12.25
N GLN A 135 -5.29 11.41 -12.81
CA GLN A 135 -4.16 11.51 -13.73
C GLN A 135 -2.83 11.19 -13.02
N LEU A 136 -2.62 11.69 -11.81
CA LEU A 136 -1.44 11.37 -10.98
C LEU A 136 -1.36 9.87 -10.69
N ARG A 137 -2.46 9.28 -10.22
CA ARG A 137 -2.54 7.84 -9.95
C ARG A 137 -2.17 7.01 -11.20
N ARG A 138 -2.78 7.32 -12.35
CA ARG A 138 -2.48 6.65 -13.63
C ARG A 138 -1.03 6.85 -14.04
N PHE A 139 -0.50 8.07 -13.90
CA PHE A 139 0.88 8.40 -14.23
C PHE A 139 1.87 7.57 -13.39
N MET A 140 1.65 7.44 -12.08
CA MET A 140 2.46 6.58 -11.23
C MET A 140 2.44 5.12 -11.68
N GLY A 141 1.29 4.62 -12.15
CA GLY A 141 1.15 3.27 -12.68
C GLY A 141 1.79 3.00 -14.04
N THR A 142 2.21 4.03 -14.80
CA THR A 142 2.81 3.82 -16.15
C THR A 142 4.16 3.12 -16.14
N LYS A 143 4.86 3.09 -15.01
CA LYS A 143 6.16 2.40 -14.85
C LYS A 143 6.23 1.78 -13.46
N ALA A 144 6.46 0.46 -13.39
CA ALA A 144 6.50 -0.28 -12.12
C ALA A 144 7.52 0.30 -11.11
N HIS A 145 8.71 0.70 -11.56
CA HIS A 145 9.72 1.31 -10.70
C HIS A 145 9.33 2.68 -10.15
N ARG A 146 8.40 3.42 -10.83
CA ARG A 146 7.95 4.74 -10.38
C ARG A 146 7.13 4.62 -9.10
N LYS A 147 6.17 3.69 -9.04
CA LYS A 147 5.40 3.42 -7.82
C LYS A 147 6.32 3.16 -6.63
N ALA A 148 7.23 2.21 -6.76
CA ALA A 148 8.15 1.83 -5.68
C ALA A 148 9.07 2.98 -5.25
N ARG A 149 9.45 3.90 -6.15
CA ARG A 149 10.27 5.06 -5.82
C ARG A 149 9.46 6.17 -5.16
N VAL A 150 8.25 6.43 -5.65
CA VAL A 150 7.44 7.58 -5.22
C VAL A 150 6.68 7.29 -3.93
N ALA A 151 6.17 6.09 -3.73
CA ALA A 151 5.35 5.73 -2.56
C ALA A 151 6.01 6.10 -1.21
N PRO A 152 7.28 5.75 -0.92
CA PRO A 152 7.92 6.15 0.34
C PRO A 152 8.13 7.68 0.44
N LEU A 153 8.25 8.40 -0.67
CA LEU A 153 8.38 9.86 -0.67
C LEU A 153 7.05 10.54 -0.34
N LEU A 154 5.94 10.01 -0.89
CA LEU A 154 4.61 10.47 -0.52
C LEU A 154 4.35 10.24 0.97
N VAL A 155 4.72 9.08 1.49
CA VAL A 155 4.61 8.80 2.93
C VAL A 155 5.46 9.79 3.74
N LYS A 156 6.66 10.17 3.28
CA LYS A 156 7.49 11.19 3.96
C LYS A 156 6.84 12.57 4.00
N ALA A 157 6.00 12.90 3.02
CA ALA A 157 5.28 14.17 2.96
C ALA A 157 3.97 14.17 3.77
N LEU A 158 3.47 13.00 4.22
CA LEU A 158 2.25 12.93 5.01
C LEU A 158 2.37 13.68 6.34
N ASP A 159 1.27 14.27 6.77
CA ASP A 159 1.04 14.59 8.17
C ASP A 159 0.73 13.27 8.92
N LEU A 160 1.47 13.00 10.01
CA LEU A 160 1.28 11.76 10.78
C LEU A 160 -0.08 11.69 11.50
N ASP A 161 -0.73 12.83 11.71
CA ASP A 161 -2.09 12.88 12.26
C ASP A 161 -3.17 12.60 11.18
N ARG A 162 -2.77 12.48 9.92
CA ARG A 162 -3.64 12.29 8.75
C ARG A 162 -3.25 11.11 7.88
N VAL A 163 -2.62 10.11 8.47
CA VAL A 163 -2.26 8.86 7.77
C VAL A 163 -3.55 8.16 7.31
N PRO A 164 -3.61 7.67 6.05
CA PRO A 164 -4.75 6.89 5.60
C PRO A 164 -5.00 5.66 6.49
N ARG A 165 -6.28 5.44 6.85
CA ARG A 165 -6.68 4.36 7.77
C ARG A 165 -6.12 2.97 7.42
N PRO A 166 -6.05 2.54 6.14
CA PRO A 166 -5.50 1.22 5.83
C PRO A 166 -4.03 1.07 6.23
N LEU A 167 -3.21 2.11 5.99
CA LEU A 167 -1.79 2.11 6.36
C LEU A 167 -1.62 2.19 7.87
N ASP A 168 -2.40 3.07 8.50
CA ASP A 168 -2.44 3.28 9.94
C ASP A 168 -2.79 1.98 10.66
N GLY A 169 -3.92 1.41 10.31
CA GLY A 169 -4.46 0.21 10.94
C GLY A 169 -3.58 -1.02 10.80
N VAL A 170 -2.99 -1.27 9.61
CA VAL A 170 -2.11 -2.42 9.42
C VAL A 170 -0.82 -2.29 10.23
N LEU A 171 -0.27 -1.07 10.33
CA LEU A 171 0.92 -0.82 11.13
C LEU A 171 0.61 -0.97 12.62
N ASP A 172 -0.45 -0.31 13.11
CA ASP A 172 -0.86 -0.41 14.51
C ASP A 172 -1.15 -1.86 14.92
N HIS A 173 -1.79 -2.64 14.04
CA HIS A 173 -2.08 -4.05 14.32
C HIS A 173 -0.83 -4.87 14.59
N VAL A 174 0.28 -4.62 13.87
CA VAL A 174 1.50 -5.44 14.02
C VAL A 174 2.43 -4.94 15.11
N VAL A 175 2.40 -3.64 15.44
CA VAL A 175 3.24 -3.07 16.52
C VAL A 175 2.55 -3.14 17.88
N ALA A 176 1.22 -3.26 17.94
CA ALA A 176 0.50 -3.52 19.18
C ALA A 176 0.84 -4.92 19.71
N ARG A 177 1.55 -4.97 20.82
CA ARG A 177 1.94 -6.21 21.53
C ARG A 177 0.83 -6.72 22.41
#